data_ca7a8b126a6554c2d571130939656f07
#
_entry.id   ca7a8b126a6554c2d571130939656f07
#
_cell.length_a   1.000
_cell.length_b   1.000
_cell.length_c   1.000
_cell.angle_alpha   90.00
_cell.angle_beta   90.00
_cell.angle_gamma   90.00
#
_symmetry.space_group_name_H-M   'P 1'
#
loop_
_entity.id
_entity.type
_entity.pdbx_description
1 polymer ?
#
loop_
_entity_poly.entity_id
_entity_poly.type
_entity_poly.pdbx_seq_one_letter_code
_entity_poly.pdbx_strand_id
1 'polypeptide(L)'
;MKTLIALAFLLTPEAPLLPAYLDAEEGTSARHDDCVRLIADDPASGRRAAEAWTSEGGGAPALHCLAISDLASGLPKLAAVRLTEISERADAGDGTARARLLAEAALAWLDARDYPQAEGSIAAARRMAPGLPELDFVAAKVFAASGKHQAAADAVTAAEEKGLTTPEAYLIRARANRALGKDMAAADDVVAALKLNPLDIDALTMRGELQQAGIEIEAYYGDDD
;
A
#
# COMPACT_ATOMS: atom_id res chain seq x y z
N MET A 1 -18.39 -8.09 -38.02
CA MET A 1 -17.41 -7.20 -37.36
C MET A 1 -17.77 -7.14 -35.88
N LYS A 2 -17.06 -7.89 -35.04
CA LYS A 2 -17.24 -7.89 -33.59
C LYS A 2 -16.18 -6.96 -32.99
N THR A 3 -16.63 -5.81 -32.50
CA THR A 3 -15.77 -4.84 -31.83
C THR A 3 -15.45 -5.37 -30.43
N LEU A 4 -14.23 -5.80 -30.21
CA LEU A 4 -13.68 -6.11 -28.90
C LEU A 4 -13.46 -4.77 -28.17
N ILE A 5 -14.30 -4.47 -27.19
CA ILE A 5 -14.06 -3.40 -26.24
C ILE A 5 -13.02 -3.94 -25.27
N ALA A 6 -11.79 -3.50 -25.43
CA ALA A 6 -10.74 -3.71 -24.44
C ALA A 6 -11.09 -2.87 -23.21
N LEU A 7 -11.52 -3.54 -22.12
CA LEU A 7 -11.66 -2.93 -20.82
C LEU A 7 -10.23 -2.68 -20.30
N ALA A 8 -9.74 -1.45 -20.49
CA ALA A 8 -8.55 -0.99 -19.82
C ALA A 8 -8.88 -0.91 -18.33
N PHE A 9 -8.39 -1.85 -17.55
CA PHE A 9 -8.29 -1.72 -16.11
C PHE A 9 -7.37 -0.52 -15.85
N LEU A 10 -7.97 0.60 -15.52
CA LEU A 10 -7.28 1.72 -14.92
C LEU A 10 -6.84 1.25 -13.51
N LEU A 11 -5.63 0.69 -13.45
CA LEU A 11 -4.88 0.64 -12.21
C LEU A 11 -4.68 2.10 -11.81
N THR A 12 -5.53 2.61 -10.93
CA THR A 12 -5.21 3.83 -10.19
C THR A 12 -3.95 3.48 -9.39
N PRO A 13 -2.81 4.12 -9.64
CA PRO A 13 -1.67 3.94 -8.76
C PRO A 13 -2.16 4.35 -7.37
N GLU A 14 -2.12 3.41 -6.41
CA GLU A 14 -2.32 3.78 -5.01
C GLU A 14 -1.37 4.94 -4.73
N ALA A 15 -1.93 6.05 -4.24
CA ALA A 15 -1.10 7.19 -3.87
C ALA A 15 0.01 6.67 -2.94
N PRO A 16 1.27 7.00 -3.20
CA PRO A 16 2.36 6.55 -2.35
C PRO A 16 2.03 6.91 -0.90
N LEU A 17 2.34 5.99 0.04
CA LEU A 17 2.06 6.13 1.49
C LEU A 17 2.81 7.31 2.14
N LEU A 18 3.13 8.30 1.34
CA LEU A 18 3.91 9.45 1.69
C LEU A 18 3.05 10.65 2.05
N PRO A 19 3.54 11.51 2.88
CA PRO A 19 4.72 12.35 2.58
C PRO A 19 5.53 12.87 3.77
N ALA A 20 5.70 12.17 4.84
CA ALA A 20 6.23 12.82 6.03
C ALA A 20 7.76 12.80 6.18
N TYR A 21 8.53 12.22 5.25
CA TYR A 21 9.97 12.37 5.33
C TYR A 21 10.48 13.66 4.68
N LEU A 22 9.57 14.45 4.14
CA LEU A 22 9.86 15.72 3.50
C LEU A 22 9.70 16.93 4.45
N ASP A 23 9.98 16.75 5.73
CA ASP A 23 10.32 17.91 6.60
C ASP A 23 11.63 18.60 6.13
N ALA A 24 11.98 18.39 4.85
CA ALA A 24 13.01 19.10 4.14
C ALA A 24 12.52 20.52 3.85
N GLU A 25 13.46 21.45 3.73
CA GLU A 25 13.22 22.85 3.40
C GLU A 25 12.11 23.02 2.36
N GLU A 26 11.18 23.96 2.55
CA GLU A 26 9.95 24.15 1.76
C GLU A 26 10.12 24.01 0.24
N GLY A 27 11.27 24.42 -0.31
CA GLY A 27 11.55 24.29 -1.74
C GLY A 27 11.83 22.87 -2.24
N THR A 28 12.31 21.99 -1.37
CA THR A 28 12.59 20.58 -1.72
C THR A 28 11.32 19.76 -1.79
N SER A 29 10.37 20.04 -0.89
CA SER A 29 9.04 19.40 -0.89
C SER A 29 8.27 19.74 -2.16
N ALA A 30 8.21 21.01 -2.55
CA ALA A 30 7.53 21.46 -3.76
C ALA A 30 8.12 20.80 -5.03
N ARG A 31 9.45 20.72 -5.13
CA ARG A 31 10.10 20.08 -6.28
C ARG A 31 9.83 18.56 -6.34
N HIS A 32 9.73 17.92 -5.18
CA HIS A 32 9.38 16.51 -5.11
C HIS A 32 7.94 16.30 -5.59
N ASP A 33 6.98 17.10 -5.11
CA ASP A 33 5.58 17.02 -5.50
C ASP A 33 5.39 17.25 -7.01
N ASP A 34 6.13 18.23 -7.56
CA ASP A 34 6.15 18.48 -9.00
C ASP A 34 6.68 17.27 -9.79
N CYS A 35 7.73 16.63 -9.27
CA CYS A 35 8.30 15.44 -9.89
C CYS A 35 7.31 14.28 -9.88
N VAL A 36 6.66 14.00 -8.75
CA VAL A 36 5.64 12.94 -8.62
C VAL A 36 4.46 13.19 -9.57
N ARG A 37 3.98 14.45 -9.63
CA ARG A 37 2.91 14.83 -10.55
C ARG A 37 3.31 14.63 -12.01
N LEU A 38 4.53 15.03 -12.36
CA LEU A 38 5.04 14.83 -13.73
C LEU A 38 5.16 13.35 -14.10
N ILE A 39 5.53 12.47 -13.13
CA ILE A 39 5.55 11.01 -13.37
C ILE A 39 4.14 10.48 -13.64
N ALA A 40 3.13 10.97 -12.93
CA ALA A 40 1.75 10.56 -13.13
C ALA A 40 1.21 10.98 -14.52
N ASP A 41 1.60 12.16 -15.00
CA ASP A 41 1.16 12.70 -16.29
C ASP A 41 1.96 12.10 -17.46
N ASP A 42 3.28 12.02 -17.35
CA ASP A 42 4.21 11.45 -18.32
C ASP A 42 5.39 10.77 -17.64
N PRO A 43 5.34 9.44 -17.42
CA PRO A 43 6.40 8.70 -16.73
C PRO A 43 7.80 8.91 -17.31
N ALA A 44 7.91 9.07 -18.63
CA ALA A 44 9.20 9.27 -19.29
C ALA A 44 9.80 10.66 -19.00
N SER A 45 8.97 11.69 -18.99
CA SER A 45 9.39 13.05 -18.62
C SER A 45 9.70 13.14 -17.12
N GLY A 46 8.87 12.51 -16.28
CA GLY A 46 9.12 12.42 -14.86
C GLY A 46 10.45 11.76 -14.53
N ARG A 47 10.77 10.66 -15.23
CA ARG A 47 12.07 9.99 -15.09
C ARG A 47 13.24 10.90 -15.43
N ARG A 48 13.18 11.62 -16.56
CA ARG A 48 14.24 12.56 -16.95
C ARG A 48 14.41 13.68 -15.93
N ALA A 49 13.31 14.19 -15.38
CA ALA A 49 13.35 15.21 -14.34
C ALA A 49 13.99 14.70 -13.04
N ALA A 50 13.64 13.47 -12.63
CA ALA A 50 14.22 12.82 -11.44
C ALA A 50 15.73 12.56 -11.61
N GLU A 51 16.16 12.08 -12.79
CA GLU A 51 17.57 11.86 -13.12
C GLU A 51 18.37 13.17 -13.13
N ALA A 52 17.82 14.23 -13.73
CA ALA A 52 18.43 15.56 -13.72
C ALA A 52 18.58 16.07 -12.28
N TRP A 53 17.51 15.99 -11.49
CA TRP A 53 17.55 16.44 -10.10
C TRP A 53 18.53 15.63 -9.25
N THR A 54 18.63 14.32 -9.47
CA THR A 54 19.62 13.47 -8.80
C THR A 54 21.05 13.93 -9.16
N SER A 55 21.33 14.25 -10.43
CA SER A 55 22.65 14.71 -10.88
C SER A 55 23.02 16.11 -10.36
N GLU A 56 22.04 16.93 -10.02
CA GLU A 56 22.19 18.22 -9.38
C GLU A 56 22.42 18.14 -7.85
N GLY A 57 22.45 16.92 -7.30
CA GLY A 57 22.65 16.70 -5.87
C GLY A 57 21.37 16.80 -5.04
N GLY A 58 20.22 16.46 -5.62
CA GLY A 58 18.90 16.54 -4.95
C GLY A 58 18.70 15.54 -3.79
N GLY A 59 19.70 14.74 -3.45
CA GLY A 59 19.70 13.88 -2.26
C GLY A 59 18.59 12.82 -2.23
N ALA A 60 18.16 12.45 -1.03
CA ALA A 60 17.12 11.44 -0.80
C ALA A 60 15.78 11.78 -1.51
N PRO A 61 15.27 13.02 -1.53
CA PRO A 61 14.05 13.35 -2.24
C PRO A 61 14.12 13.12 -3.76
N ALA A 62 15.25 13.42 -4.40
CA ALA A 62 15.43 13.17 -5.83
C ALA A 62 15.50 11.67 -6.15
N LEU A 63 16.20 10.91 -5.31
CA LEU A 63 16.29 9.44 -5.43
C LEU A 63 14.93 8.78 -5.19
N HIS A 64 14.12 9.30 -4.26
CA HIS A 64 12.76 8.82 -4.02
C HIS A 64 11.87 9.07 -5.23
N CYS A 65 11.92 10.27 -5.83
CA CYS A 65 11.21 10.54 -7.08
C CYS A 65 11.65 9.57 -8.19
N LEU A 66 12.94 9.24 -8.28
CA LEU A 66 13.44 8.26 -9.24
C LEU A 66 12.91 6.85 -8.95
N ALA A 67 12.75 6.46 -7.67
CA ALA A 67 12.13 5.19 -7.29
C ALA A 67 10.64 5.11 -7.71
N ILE A 68 9.89 6.20 -7.52
CA ILE A 68 8.51 6.30 -8.02
C ILE A 68 8.46 6.15 -9.54
N SER A 69 9.41 6.76 -10.25
CA SER A 69 9.53 6.62 -11.71
C SER A 69 9.87 5.18 -12.14
N ASP A 70 10.68 4.46 -11.35
CA ASP A 70 10.96 3.04 -11.58
C ASP A 70 9.67 2.20 -11.45
N LEU A 71 8.83 2.46 -10.42
CA LEU A 71 7.52 1.83 -10.26
C LEU A 71 6.60 2.12 -11.44
N ALA A 72 6.45 3.37 -11.83
CA ALA A 72 5.63 3.79 -12.97
C ALA A 72 6.10 3.19 -14.31
N SER A 73 7.39 2.84 -14.39
CA SER A 73 7.99 2.16 -15.55
C SER A 73 7.90 0.62 -15.50
N GLY A 74 7.21 0.04 -14.50
CA GLY A 74 7.10 -1.39 -14.32
C GLY A 74 8.38 -2.07 -13.85
N LEU A 75 9.23 -1.36 -13.13
CA LEU A 75 10.50 -1.83 -12.59
C LEU A 75 10.48 -1.95 -11.05
N PRO A 76 9.51 -2.69 -10.45
CA PRO A 76 9.30 -2.67 -8.99
C PRO A 76 10.51 -3.17 -8.21
N LYS A 77 11.25 -4.13 -8.74
CA LYS A 77 12.46 -4.62 -8.08
C LYS A 77 13.55 -3.55 -7.97
N LEU A 78 13.71 -2.73 -9.01
CA LEU A 78 14.67 -1.62 -9.00
C LEU A 78 14.25 -0.54 -8.01
N ALA A 79 12.96 -0.20 -8.01
CA ALA A 79 12.39 0.73 -7.05
C ALA A 79 12.60 0.27 -5.60
N ALA A 80 12.34 -1.02 -5.31
CA ALA A 80 12.50 -1.59 -3.98
C ALA A 80 13.95 -1.52 -3.47
N VAL A 81 14.92 -1.86 -4.33
CA VAL A 81 16.35 -1.72 -4.00
C VAL A 81 16.68 -0.27 -3.69
N ARG A 82 16.27 0.67 -4.56
CA ARG A 82 16.53 2.10 -4.39
C ARG A 82 15.91 2.64 -3.10
N LEU A 83 14.65 2.30 -2.80
CA LEU A 83 13.97 2.73 -1.57
C LEU A 83 14.69 2.20 -0.32
N THR A 84 15.18 0.97 -0.36
CA THR A 84 16.00 0.41 0.73
C THR A 84 17.30 1.20 0.89
N GLU A 85 18.02 1.46 -0.19
CA GLU A 85 19.25 2.26 -0.17
C GLU A 85 19.00 3.69 0.35
N ILE A 86 17.90 4.33 -0.05
CA ILE A 86 17.52 5.65 0.45
C ILE A 86 17.31 5.62 1.96
N SER A 87 16.65 4.59 2.50
CA SER A 87 16.38 4.47 3.93
C SER A 87 17.64 4.44 4.80
N GLU A 88 18.78 4.05 4.23
CA GLU A 88 20.08 3.98 4.91
C GLU A 88 20.89 5.28 4.82
N ARG A 89 20.49 6.23 3.99
CA ARG A 89 21.21 7.49 3.79
C ARG A 89 21.13 8.41 5.01
N ALA A 90 22.13 9.26 5.16
CA ALA A 90 22.15 10.27 6.23
C ALA A 90 21.06 11.34 6.07
N ASP A 91 20.67 11.64 4.82
CA ASP A 91 19.67 12.64 4.44
C ASP A 91 18.25 12.04 4.24
N ALA A 92 18.01 10.81 4.71
CA ALA A 92 16.69 10.13 4.60
C ALA A 92 15.67 10.57 5.66
N GLY A 93 16.01 11.53 6.50
CA GLY A 93 15.16 11.95 7.61
C GLY A 93 15.32 11.13 8.88
N ASP A 94 14.33 11.21 9.75
CA ASP A 94 14.29 10.53 11.04
C ASP A 94 13.92 9.04 10.93
N GLY A 95 13.77 8.37 12.07
CA GLY A 95 13.37 6.94 12.11
C GLY A 95 12.01 6.67 11.49
N THR A 96 11.08 7.61 11.61
CA THR A 96 9.73 7.51 11.03
C THR A 96 9.79 7.58 9.50
N ALA A 97 10.53 8.55 8.96
CA ALA A 97 10.72 8.71 7.52
C ALA A 97 11.39 7.46 6.92
N ARG A 98 12.45 6.98 7.56
CA ARG A 98 13.16 5.75 7.14
C ARG A 98 12.27 4.51 7.19
N ALA A 99 11.41 4.39 8.22
CA ALA A 99 10.46 3.29 8.33
C ALA A 99 9.43 3.32 7.19
N ARG A 100 8.97 4.50 6.79
CA ARG A 100 8.07 4.65 5.63
C ARG A 100 8.74 4.26 4.32
N LEU A 101 9.98 4.68 4.08
CA LEU A 101 10.75 4.23 2.91
C LEU A 101 10.90 2.71 2.84
N LEU A 102 11.13 2.05 3.99
CA LEU A 102 11.17 0.59 4.07
C LEU A 102 9.78 -0.05 3.83
N ALA A 103 8.71 0.59 4.24
CA ALA A 103 7.35 0.13 3.94
C ALA A 103 7.04 0.23 2.44
N GLU A 104 7.45 1.32 1.78
CA GLU A 104 7.36 1.45 0.34
C GLU A 104 8.22 0.42 -0.40
N ALA A 105 9.45 0.17 0.10
CA ALA A 105 10.28 -0.91 -0.43
C ALA A 105 9.57 -2.27 -0.29
N ALA A 106 8.86 -2.52 0.82
CA ALA A 106 8.09 -3.74 1.00
C ALA A 106 6.96 -3.89 -0.02
N LEU A 107 6.22 -2.81 -0.32
CA LEU A 107 5.20 -2.80 -1.37
C LEU A 107 5.81 -3.02 -2.76
N ALA A 108 6.93 -2.37 -3.07
CA ALA A 108 7.62 -2.56 -4.33
C ALA A 108 8.16 -4.01 -4.49
N TRP A 109 8.66 -4.62 -3.40
CA TRP A 109 9.01 -6.05 -3.40
C TRP A 109 7.80 -6.95 -3.57
N LEU A 110 6.65 -6.56 -3.02
CA LEU A 110 5.38 -7.25 -3.21
C LEU A 110 4.96 -7.26 -4.68
N ASP A 111 5.04 -6.10 -5.35
CA ASP A 111 4.78 -5.96 -6.79
C ASP A 111 5.77 -6.80 -7.64
N ALA A 112 7.03 -6.89 -7.17
CA ALA A 112 8.04 -7.75 -7.77
C ALA A 112 7.83 -9.25 -7.46
N ARG A 113 6.83 -9.61 -6.63
CA ARG A 113 6.55 -10.95 -6.12
C ARG A 113 7.71 -11.58 -5.35
N ASP A 114 8.59 -10.76 -4.79
CA ASP A 114 9.67 -11.19 -3.93
C ASP A 114 9.23 -11.10 -2.45
N TYR A 115 8.37 -12.03 -2.06
CA TYR A 115 7.76 -12.05 -0.72
C TYR A 115 8.77 -12.07 0.43
N PRO A 116 9.89 -12.83 0.36
CA PRO A 116 10.91 -12.80 1.42
C PRO A 116 11.52 -11.41 1.63
N GLN A 117 11.79 -10.66 0.55
CA GLN A 117 12.31 -9.31 0.64
C GLN A 117 11.25 -8.33 1.18
N ALA A 118 10.00 -8.46 0.73
CA ALA A 118 8.88 -7.67 1.24
C ALA A 118 8.72 -7.85 2.76
N GLU A 119 8.74 -9.09 3.24
CA GLU A 119 8.65 -9.41 4.67
C GLU A 119 9.85 -8.85 5.46
N GLY A 120 11.05 -8.95 4.93
CA GLY A 120 12.26 -8.40 5.54
C GLY A 120 12.17 -6.87 5.70
N SER A 121 11.76 -6.18 4.65
CA SER A 121 11.63 -4.72 4.61
C SER A 121 10.55 -4.24 5.59
N ILE A 122 9.35 -4.83 5.59
CA ILE A 122 8.29 -4.40 6.51
C ILE A 122 8.60 -4.75 7.96
N ALA A 123 9.29 -5.87 8.21
CA ALA A 123 9.74 -6.21 9.56
C ALA A 123 10.78 -5.19 10.08
N ALA A 124 11.67 -4.70 9.22
CA ALA A 124 12.62 -3.64 9.57
C ALA A 124 11.88 -2.32 9.86
N ALA A 125 10.93 -1.91 9.02
CA ALA A 125 10.12 -0.72 9.21
C ALA A 125 9.37 -0.74 10.56
N ARG A 126 8.70 -1.84 10.88
CA ARG A 126 7.94 -2.00 12.13
C ARG A 126 8.82 -2.00 13.39
N ARG A 127 10.08 -2.47 13.30
CA ARG A 127 11.04 -2.35 14.42
C ARG A 127 11.49 -0.91 14.61
N MET A 128 11.62 -0.14 13.54
CA MET A 128 12.10 1.24 13.57
C MET A 128 11.05 2.20 14.10
N ALA A 129 9.79 2.02 13.71
CA ALA A 129 8.66 2.87 14.11
C ALA A 129 7.42 2.05 14.49
N PRO A 130 7.43 1.32 15.63
CA PRO A 130 6.38 0.35 15.97
C PRO A 130 5.00 0.99 16.25
N GLY A 131 4.96 2.31 16.47
CA GLY A 131 3.71 3.03 16.74
C GLY A 131 2.88 3.40 15.50
N LEU A 132 3.41 3.22 14.29
CA LEU A 132 2.74 3.64 13.07
C LEU A 132 1.77 2.57 12.56
N PRO A 133 0.44 2.84 12.53
CA PRO A 133 -0.56 1.87 12.08
C PRO A 133 -0.42 1.49 10.61
N GLU A 134 0.04 2.41 9.76
CA GLU A 134 0.26 2.15 8.33
C GLU A 134 1.30 1.04 8.09
N LEU A 135 2.26 0.84 8.99
CA LEU A 135 3.25 -0.24 8.86
C LEU A 135 2.62 -1.61 9.12
N ASP A 136 1.67 -1.68 10.06
CA ASP A 136 0.91 -2.91 10.29
C ASP A 136 -0.03 -3.21 9.12
N PHE A 137 -0.61 -2.18 8.52
CA PHE A 137 -1.43 -2.35 7.33
C PHE A 137 -0.61 -2.86 6.13
N VAL A 138 0.58 -2.31 5.87
CA VAL A 138 1.50 -2.83 4.85
C VAL A 138 1.92 -4.26 5.18
N ALA A 139 2.18 -4.58 6.45
CA ALA A 139 2.49 -5.94 6.88
C ALA A 139 1.34 -6.91 6.57
N ALA A 140 0.09 -6.49 6.79
CA ALA A 140 -1.09 -7.28 6.44
C ALA A 140 -1.14 -7.59 4.93
N LYS A 141 -0.88 -6.61 4.07
CA LYS A 141 -0.80 -6.80 2.60
C LYS A 141 0.28 -7.82 2.23
N VAL A 142 1.47 -7.66 2.80
CA VAL A 142 2.61 -8.55 2.54
C VAL A 142 2.33 -9.97 3.00
N PHE A 143 1.79 -10.15 4.21
CA PHE A 143 1.47 -11.47 4.75
C PHE A 143 0.32 -12.15 4.00
N ALA A 144 -0.71 -11.40 3.61
CA ALA A 144 -1.81 -11.91 2.79
C ALA A 144 -1.29 -12.46 1.46
N ALA A 145 -0.45 -11.71 0.76
CA ALA A 145 0.14 -12.13 -0.51
C ALA A 145 1.12 -13.31 -0.37
N SER A 146 1.79 -13.42 0.79
CA SER A 146 2.67 -14.57 1.12
C SER A 146 1.90 -15.81 1.57
N GLY A 147 0.55 -15.77 1.64
CA GLY A 147 -0.28 -16.85 2.14
C GLY A 147 -0.22 -17.07 3.66
N LYS A 148 0.35 -16.13 4.40
CA LYS A 148 0.46 -16.16 5.87
C LYS A 148 -0.81 -15.61 6.52
N HIS A 149 -1.93 -16.28 6.33
CA HIS A 149 -3.27 -15.79 6.66
C HIS A 149 -3.43 -15.36 8.12
N GLN A 150 -2.91 -16.15 9.08
CA GLN A 150 -3.02 -15.74 10.49
C GLN A 150 -2.23 -14.46 10.75
N ALA A 151 -0.99 -14.35 10.23
CA ALA A 151 -0.18 -13.15 10.40
C ALA A 151 -0.82 -11.91 9.72
N ALA A 152 -1.49 -12.11 8.58
CA ALA A 152 -2.23 -11.04 7.90
C ALA A 152 -3.40 -10.54 8.76
N ALA A 153 -4.18 -11.44 9.35
CA ALA A 153 -5.29 -11.08 10.25
C ALA A 153 -4.79 -10.36 11.50
N ASP A 154 -3.72 -10.87 12.12
CA ASP A 154 -3.12 -10.26 13.32
C ASP A 154 -2.57 -8.85 13.01
N ALA A 155 -1.98 -8.65 11.84
CA ALA A 155 -1.46 -7.35 11.41
C ALA A 155 -2.58 -6.32 11.18
N VAL A 156 -3.73 -6.73 10.60
CA VAL A 156 -4.90 -5.84 10.49
C VAL A 156 -5.42 -5.47 11.88
N THR A 157 -5.51 -6.41 12.81
CA THR A 157 -5.94 -6.14 14.18
C THR A 157 -5.00 -5.14 14.86
N ALA A 158 -3.68 -5.29 14.69
CA ALA A 158 -2.71 -4.34 15.22
C ALA A 158 -2.83 -2.93 14.61
N ALA A 159 -3.16 -2.82 13.32
CA ALA A 159 -3.43 -1.54 12.67
C ALA A 159 -4.71 -0.88 13.22
N GLU A 160 -5.77 -1.67 13.40
CA GLU A 160 -7.05 -1.23 13.96
C GLU A 160 -6.90 -0.73 15.40
N GLU A 161 -6.18 -1.46 16.26
CA GLU A 161 -5.88 -1.05 17.64
C GLU A 161 -5.14 0.29 17.73
N LYS A 162 -4.41 0.65 16.67
CA LYS A 162 -3.73 1.95 16.53
C LYS A 162 -4.56 3.00 15.78
N GLY A 163 -5.83 2.70 15.50
CA GLY A 163 -6.78 3.64 14.90
C GLY A 163 -6.84 3.66 13.38
N LEU A 164 -6.17 2.73 12.67
CA LEU A 164 -6.31 2.62 11.21
C LEU A 164 -7.45 1.65 10.88
N THR A 165 -8.53 2.21 10.34
CA THR A 165 -9.70 1.46 9.88
C THR A 165 -10.02 1.85 8.45
N THR A 166 -9.87 0.91 7.50
CA THR A 166 -10.21 1.10 6.09
C THR A 166 -10.98 -0.10 5.57
N PRO A 167 -11.84 0.07 4.55
CA PRO A 167 -12.52 -1.08 3.91
C PRO A 167 -11.52 -2.14 3.45
N GLU A 168 -10.40 -1.74 2.88
CA GLU A 168 -9.36 -2.66 2.40
C GLU A 168 -8.75 -3.48 3.55
N ALA A 169 -8.46 -2.86 4.71
CA ALA A 169 -7.92 -3.57 5.86
C ALA A 169 -8.88 -4.67 6.33
N TYR A 170 -10.16 -4.35 6.48
CA TYR A 170 -11.19 -5.34 6.84
C TYR A 170 -11.30 -6.45 5.79
N LEU A 171 -11.23 -6.13 4.49
CA LEU A 171 -11.28 -7.15 3.44
C LEU A 171 -10.04 -8.04 3.42
N ILE A 172 -8.86 -7.54 3.74
CA ILE A 172 -7.67 -8.36 3.93
C ILE A 172 -7.90 -9.37 5.07
N ARG A 173 -8.43 -8.90 6.22
CA ARG A 173 -8.70 -9.77 7.37
C ARG A 173 -9.82 -10.75 7.07
N ALA A 174 -10.87 -10.35 6.37
CA ALA A 174 -11.94 -11.22 5.94
C ALA A 174 -11.44 -12.36 5.03
N ARG A 175 -10.61 -12.04 4.02
CA ARG A 175 -10.00 -13.06 3.14
C ARG A 175 -9.11 -14.02 3.93
N ALA A 176 -8.33 -13.48 4.87
CA ALA A 176 -7.48 -14.28 5.75
C ALA A 176 -8.30 -15.21 6.65
N ASN A 177 -9.37 -14.70 7.28
CA ASN A 177 -10.28 -15.46 8.12
C ASN A 177 -10.99 -16.59 7.33
N ARG A 178 -11.44 -16.31 6.11
CA ARG A 178 -12.01 -17.36 5.24
C ARG A 178 -11.00 -18.47 4.94
N ALA A 179 -9.78 -18.11 4.60
CA ALA A 179 -8.72 -19.09 4.32
C ALA A 179 -8.38 -19.96 5.56
N LEU A 180 -8.67 -19.45 6.76
CA LEU A 180 -8.52 -20.14 8.04
C LEU A 180 -9.81 -20.90 8.46
N GLY A 181 -10.87 -20.88 7.65
CA GLY A 181 -12.18 -21.50 7.98
C GLY A 181 -12.97 -20.76 9.06
N LYS A 182 -12.67 -19.47 9.29
CA LYS A 182 -13.34 -18.62 10.27
C LYS A 182 -14.40 -17.73 9.60
N ASP A 183 -15.39 -18.37 8.96
CA ASP A 183 -16.34 -17.68 8.07
C ASP A 183 -17.19 -16.62 8.78
N MET A 184 -17.56 -16.83 10.06
CA MET A 184 -18.28 -15.81 10.84
C MET A 184 -17.44 -14.55 11.07
N ALA A 185 -16.16 -14.71 11.43
CA ALA A 185 -15.26 -13.57 11.59
C ALA A 185 -15.03 -12.84 10.26
N ALA A 186 -14.99 -13.57 9.15
CA ALA A 186 -14.93 -12.95 7.82
C ALA A 186 -16.21 -12.15 7.51
N ALA A 187 -17.38 -12.63 7.91
CA ALA A 187 -18.65 -11.93 7.74
C ALA A 187 -18.68 -10.62 8.54
N ASP A 188 -18.19 -10.64 9.79
CA ASP A 188 -18.08 -9.44 10.63
C ASP A 188 -17.19 -8.38 9.97
N ASP A 189 -16.06 -8.79 9.41
CA ASP A 189 -15.14 -7.89 8.69
C ASP A 189 -15.78 -7.32 7.41
N VAL A 190 -16.55 -8.12 6.66
CA VAL A 190 -17.28 -7.65 5.47
C VAL A 190 -18.32 -6.61 5.87
N VAL A 191 -19.05 -6.82 6.96
CA VAL A 191 -20.01 -5.82 7.49
C VAL A 191 -19.28 -4.53 7.88
N ALA A 192 -18.13 -4.64 8.56
CA ALA A 192 -17.33 -3.48 8.93
C ALA A 192 -16.83 -2.69 7.70
N ALA A 193 -16.39 -3.39 6.66
CA ALA A 193 -15.99 -2.76 5.39
C ALA A 193 -17.16 -2.02 4.73
N LEU A 194 -18.35 -2.63 4.68
CA LEU A 194 -19.56 -2.05 4.09
C LEU A 194 -20.11 -0.85 4.90
N LYS A 195 -19.91 -0.83 6.21
CA LYS A 195 -20.22 0.34 7.04
C LYS A 195 -19.37 1.55 6.68
N LEU A 196 -18.11 1.34 6.31
CA LEU A 196 -17.22 2.42 5.87
C LEU A 196 -17.45 2.82 4.41
N ASN A 197 -17.76 1.87 3.55
CA ASN A 197 -18.07 2.10 2.14
C ASN A 197 -19.18 1.13 1.67
N PRO A 198 -20.45 1.54 1.72
CA PRO A 198 -21.59 0.69 1.34
C PRO A 198 -21.57 0.20 -0.12
N LEU A 199 -20.83 0.89 -0.99
CA LEU A 199 -20.72 0.58 -2.42
C LEU A 199 -19.39 -0.11 -2.77
N ASP A 200 -18.63 -0.59 -1.77
CA ASP A 200 -17.40 -1.32 -2.02
C ASP A 200 -17.69 -2.64 -2.74
N ILE A 201 -17.23 -2.73 -3.99
CA ILE A 201 -17.53 -3.87 -4.88
C ILE A 201 -16.92 -5.17 -4.34
N ASP A 202 -15.73 -5.10 -3.77
CA ASP A 202 -15.04 -6.28 -3.21
C ASP A 202 -15.77 -6.79 -1.97
N ALA A 203 -16.22 -5.89 -1.10
CA ALA A 203 -16.99 -6.22 0.10
C ALA A 203 -18.36 -6.81 -0.28
N LEU A 204 -19.06 -6.22 -1.26
CA LEU A 204 -20.32 -6.74 -1.76
C LEU A 204 -20.17 -8.12 -2.41
N THR A 205 -19.11 -8.33 -3.16
CA THR A 205 -18.80 -9.63 -3.78
C THR A 205 -18.54 -10.67 -2.70
N MET A 206 -17.69 -10.38 -1.72
CA MET A 206 -17.38 -11.30 -0.63
C MET A 206 -18.59 -11.60 0.24
N ARG A 207 -19.50 -10.63 0.47
CA ARG A 207 -20.79 -10.87 1.13
C ARG A 207 -21.60 -11.90 0.38
N GLY A 208 -21.73 -11.77 -0.95
CA GLY A 208 -22.45 -12.72 -1.78
C GLY A 208 -21.85 -14.14 -1.72
N GLU A 209 -20.52 -14.25 -1.73
CA GLU A 209 -19.83 -15.54 -1.60
C GLU A 209 -20.08 -16.22 -0.24
N LEU A 210 -20.05 -15.45 0.84
CA LEU A 210 -20.34 -15.95 2.20
C LEU A 210 -21.80 -16.39 2.34
N GLN A 211 -22.76 -15.63 1.78
CA GLN A 211 -24.16 -16.00 1.76
C GLN A 211 -24.40 -17.28 0.95
N GLN A 212 -23.73 -17.47 -0.18
CA GLN A 212 -23.78 -18.73 -0.95
C GLN A 212 -23.19 -19.92 -0.16
N ALA A 213 -22.23 -19.68 0.73
CA ALA A 213 -21.69 -20.67 1.65
C ALA A 213 -22.61 -20.94 2.87
N GLY A 214 -23.77 -20.29 2.95
CA GLY A 214 -24.76 -20.48 4.03
C GLY A 214 -24.52 -19.59 5.26
N ILE A 215 -23.66 -18.57 5.16
CA ILE A 215 -23.44 -17.61 6.24
C ILE A 215 -24.48 -16.49 6.11
N GLU A 216 -25.32 -16.34 7.13
CA GLU A 216 -26.29 -15.24 7.19
C GLU A 216 -25.55 -13.93 7.50
N ILE A 217 -25.68 -12.95 6.61
CA ILE A 217 -25.16 -11.59 6.78
C ILE A 217 -26.34 -10.65 6.55
N GLU A 218 -26.67 -9.86 7.57
CA GLU A 218 -27.70 -8.84 7.44
C GLU A 218 -27.32 -7.83 6.37
N ALA A 219 -28.30 -7.44 5.56
CA ALA A 219 -28.09 -6.42 4.54
C ALA A 219 -27.97 -5.06 5.26
N TYR A 220 -26.79 -4.46 5.16
CA TYR A 220 -26.60 -3.09 5.62
C TYR A 220 -26.91 -2.13 4.46
N TYR A 221 -27.97 -1.35 4.60
CA TYR A 221 -28.41 -0.39 3.57
C TYR A 221 -28.03 1.07 3.88
N GLY A 222 -27.17 1.29 4.90
CA GLY A 222 -26.97 2.61 5.49
C GLY A 222 -28.16 2.99 6.38
N ASP A 223 -27.90 3.65 7.49
CA ASP A 223 -29.00 4.24 8.26
C ASP A 223 -29.53 5.42 7.45
N ASP A 224 -30.81 5.34 7.03
CA ASP A 224 -31.57 6.47 6.53
C ASP A 224 -31.85 7.41 7.72
N ASP A 225 -30.86 8.26 8.08
CA ASP A 225 -31.05 9.41 8.98
C ASP A 225 -30.81 10.73 8.23
#